data_1f8b11cc80a5cc64e3a12015da9fc76a
#
_entry.id   1f8b11cc80a5cc64e3a12015da9fc76a
#
_cell.length_a   1.000
_cell.length_b   1.000
_cell.length_c   1.000
_cell.angle_alpha   90.00
_cell.angle_beta   90.00
_cell.angle_gamma   90.00
#
_symmetry.space_group_name_H-M   'P 1'
#
loop_
_entity.id
_entity.type
_entity.pdbx_description
1 polymer ?
#
loop_
_entity_poly.entity_id
_entity_poly.type
_entity_poly.pdbx_seq_one_letter_code
_entity_poly.pdbx_strand_id
1 'polypeptide(L)'
;GGRMSVVHVADLARLLVRLAAGSGDPQAIYEVDDGMASGWSHAAFADALGDAVGRKVRSFSTPKLALQLAARGDRLLRGKTAKLTPDRARYIAHSDWTADPEKQPSTQLWQAEIPTRQGLAETARWYRTKGWLKA
;
A
#
# COMPACT_ATOMS: atom_id res chain seq x y z
N GLY A 1 -3.01 -6.96 13.93
CA GLY A 1 -2.40 -7.08 12.61
C GLY A 1 -2.13 -5.70 12.05
N GLY A 2 -1.19 -5.59 11.13
CA GLY A 2 -0.85 -4.31 10.51
C GLY A 2 -1.98 -3.78 9.63
N ARG A 3 -1.99 -2.45 9.47
CA ARG A 3 -2.93 -1.71 8.62
C ARG A 3 -2.18 -0.81 7.66
N MET A 4 -2.79 -0.49 6.54
CA MET A 4 -2.23 0.42 5.54
C MET A 4 -3.34 1.13 4.79
N SER A 5 -3.11 2.36 4.44
CA SER A 5 -3.89 3.08 3.45
C SER A 5 -3.39 2.77 2.05
N VAL A 6 -4.29 2.77 1.11
CA VAL A 6 -4.01 2.60 -0.32
C VAL A 6 -4.81 3.63 -1.11
N VAL A 7 -4.33 4.01 -2.27
CA VAL A 7 -5.01 4.91 -3.19
C VAL A 7 -4.75 4.46 -4.62
N HIS A 8 -5.75 4.58 -5.49
CA HIS A 8 -5.56 4.31 -6.90
C HIS A 8 -4.72 5.40 -7.56
N VAL A 9 -3.78 5.01 -8.42
CA VAL A 9 -2.83 5.95 -9.06
C VAL A 9 -3.52 7.07 -9.84
N ALA A 10 -4.65 6.80 -10.49
CA ALA A 10 -5.42 7.82 -11.21
C ALA A 10 -6.04 8.85 -10.24
N ASP A 11 -6.48 8.40 -9.06
CA ASP A 11 -7.01 9.29 -8.03
C ASP A 11 -5.92 10.18 -7.46
N LEU A 12 -4.76 9.62 -7.17
CA LEU A 12 -3.59 10.39 -6.75
C LEU A 12 -3.16 11.39 -7.83
N ALA A 13 -3.12 10.97 -9.10
CA ALA A 13 -2.77 11.85 -10.21
C ALA A 13 -3.75 13.04 -10.33
N ARG A 14 -5.06 12.82 -10.13
CA ARG A 14 -6.03 13.92 -10.11
C ARG A 14 -5.74 14.95 -9.01
N LEU A 15 -5.37 14.49 -7.81
CA LEU A 15 -4.96 15.41 -6.75
C LEU A 15 -3.73 16.21 -7.16
N LEU A 16 -2.68 15.55 -7.66
CA LEU A 16 -1.44 16.21 -8.06
C LEU A 16 -1.69 17.26 -9.16
N VAL A 17 -2.55 16.97 -10.13
CA VAL A 17 -2.93 17.95 -11.17
C VAL A 17 -3.66 19.16 -10.57
N ARG A 18 -4.59 18.96 -9.64
CA ARG A 18 -5.29 20.07 -8.95
C ARG A 18 -4.32 20.94 -8.14
N LEU A 19 -3.42 20.31 -7.41
CA LEU A 19 -2.41 21.04 -6.63
C LEU A 19 -1.46 21.82 -7.55
N ALA A 20 -1.02 21.23 -8.65
CA ALA A 20 -0.18 21.90 -9.64
C ALA A 20 -0.90 23.08 -10.34
N ALA A 21 -2.23 23.03 -10.44
CA ALA A 21 -3.06 24.11 -10.95
C ALA A 21 -3.35 25.22 -9.91
N GLY A 22 -2.72 25.14 -8.72
CA GLY A 22 -2.84 26.15 -7.67
C GLY A 22 -4.06 25.95 -6.74
N SER A 23 -4.70 24.78 -6.79
CA SER A 23 -5.75 24.43 -5.82
C SER A 23 -5.13 23.91 -4.53
N GLY A 24 -5.75 24.21 -3.38
CA GLY A 24 -5.25 23.78 -2.07
C GLY A 24 -4.21 24.72 -1.45
N ASP A 25 -3.72 24.34 -0.26
CA ASP A 25 -2.73 25.09 0.47
C ASP A 25 -1.30 24.67 -0.01
N PRO A 26 -0.48 25.58 -0.51
CA PRO A 26 0.87 25.26 -0.99
C PRO A 26 1.84 24.85 0.12
N GLN A 27 1.50 25.08 1.39
CA GLN A 27 2.31 24.69 2.54
C GLN A 27 1.80 23.41 3.22
N ALA A 28 0.64 22.89 2.83
CA ALA A 28 0.07 21.70 3.44
C ALA A 28 0.77 20.42 2.96
N ILE A 29 0.84 19.43 3.86
CA ILE A 29 1.17 18.07 3.54
C ILE A 29 -0.14 17.29 3.50
N TYR A 30 -0.49 16.72 2.35
CA TYR A 30 -1.67 15.92 2.19
C TYR A 30 -1.33 14.42 2.24
N GLU A 31 -2.07 13.68 3.05
CA GLU A 31 -2.05 12.23 3.08
C GLU A 31 -3.40 11.71 2.57
N VAL A 32 -3.38 10.81 1.60
CA VAL A 32 -4.61 10.37 0.92
C VAL A 32 -4.75 8.85 0.88
N ASP A 33 -5.98 8.39 0.86
CA ASP A 33 -6.33 6.98 0.76
C ASP A 33 -7.60 6.77 -0.09
N ASP A 34 -8.15 5.56 -0.08
CA ASP A 34 -9.36 5.18 -0.81
C ASP A 34 -10.67 5.51 -0.06
N GLY A 35 -10.58 6.31 1.01
CA GLY A 35 -11.72 6.66 1.87
C GLY A 35 -12.03 5.63 2.96
N MET A 36 -11.23 4.58 3.11
CA MET A 36 -11.40 3.60 4.18
C MET A 36 -10.76 4.11 5.47
N ALA A 37 -11.53 4.79 6.32
CA ALA A 37 -11.08 5.48 7.53
C ALA A 37 -10.21 4.61 8.48
N SER A 38 -10.41 3.30 8.50
CA SER A 38 -9.60 2.38 9.33
C SER A 38 -8.41 1.77 8.59
N GLY A 39 -8.19 2.12 7.32
CA GLY A 39 -7.24 1.47 6.43
C GLY A 39 -7.53 -0.02 6.20
N TRP A 40 -6.79 -0.62 5.33
CA TRP A 40 -6.86 -2.06 5.02
C TRP A 40 -6.00 -2.88 5.98
N SER A 41 -6.57 -3.93 6.57
CA SER A 41 -5.72 -4.96 7.19
C SER A 41 -4.97 -5.73 6.10
N HIS A 42 -3.78 -6.25 6.42
CA HIS A 42 -3.03 -7.07 5.46
C HIS A 42 -3.83 -8.29 4.98
N ALA A 43 -4.67 -8.88 5.84
CA ALA A 43 -5.53 -10.00 5.46
C ALA A 43 -6.60 -9.56 4.45
N ALA A 44 -7.35 -8.48 4.75
CA ALA A 44 -8.39 -7.98 3.86
C ALA A 44 -7.84 -7.52 2.50
N PHE A 45 -6.64 -6.92 2.50
CA PHE A 45 -5.98 -6.54 1.26
C PHE A 45 -5.50 -7.75 0.46
N ALA A 46 -4.96 -8.79 1.13
CA ALA A 46 -4.58 -10.04 0.49
C ALA A 46 -5.78 -10.76 -0.14
N ASP A 47 -6.93 -10.76 0.55
CA ASP A 47 -8.19 -11.32 0.01
C ASP A 47 -8.64 -10.54 -1.23
N ALA A 48 -8.65 -9.18 -1.16
CA ALA A 48 -9.00 -8.33 -2.31
C ALA A 48 -8.06 -8.54 -3.51
N LEU A 49 -6.77 -8.73 -3.25
CA LEU A 49 -5.78 -9.06 -4.28
C LEU A 49 -6.06 -10.46 -4.86
N GLY A 50 -6.38 -11.43 -4.01
CA GLY A 50 -6.76 -12.78 -4.42
C GLY A 50 -7.96 -12.78 -5.35
N ASP A 51 -9.00 -12.03 -5.01
CA ASP A 51 -10.19 -11.83 -5.83
C ASP A 51 -9.82 -11.25 -7.21
N ALA A 52 -8.97 -10.23 -7.24
CA ALA A 52 -8.54 -9.57 -8.47
C ALA A 52 -7.76 -10.49 -9.42
N VAL A 53 -6.93 -11.37 -8.87
CA VAL A 53 -6.12 -12.31 -9.66
C VAL A 53 -6.80 -13.67 -9.87
N GLY A 54 -7.95 -13.93 -9.25
CA GLY A 54 -8.69 -15.19 -9.33
C GLY A 54 -8.02 -16.35 -8.57
N ARG A 55 -7.28 -16.05 -7.50
CA ARG A 55 -6.56 -17.05 -6.70
C ARG A 55 -6.73 -16.78 -5.22
N LYS A 56 -6.89 -17.84 -4.41
CA LYS A 56 -6.87 -17.71 -2.95
C LYS A 56 -5.47 -17.31 -2.49
N VAL A 57 -5.35 -16.13 -1.89
CA VAL A 57 -4.13 -15.63 -1.27
C VAL A 57 -4.27 -15.79 0.23
N ARG A 58 -3.26 -16.36 0.88
CA ARG A 58 -3.20 -16.47 2.35
C ARG A 58 -2.15 -15.49 2.88
N SER A 59 -2.56 -14.65 3.81
CA SER A 59 -1.62 -13.82 4.57
C SER A 59 -1.16 -14.57 5.82
N PHE A 60 0.14 -14.51 6.09
CA PHE A 60 0.73 -15.06 7.31
C PHE A 60 1.31 -13.93 8.14
N SER A 61 0.94 -13.89 9.41
CA SER A 61 1.56 -12.95 10.35
C SER A 61 2.90 -13.52 10.83
N THR A 62 3.97 -12.82 10.55
CA THR A 62 5.30 -13.20 11.06
C THR A 62 5.60 -12.43 12.33
N PRO A 63 5.87 -13.08 13.47
CA PRO A 63 6.25 -12.41 14.71
C PRO A 63 7.48 -11.52 14.50
N LYS A 64 7.47 -10.32 15.13
CA LYS A 64 8.58 -9.35 15.03
C LYS A 64 9.94 -9.96 15.35
N LEU A 65 9.98 -10.84 16.37
CA LEU A 65 11.20 -11.54 16.78
C LEU A 65 11.75 -12.46 15.68
N ALA A 66 10.87 -13.22 15.00
CA ALA A 66 11.27 -14.09 13.89
C ALA A 66 11.83 -13.27 12.71
N LEU A 67 11.23 -12.13 12.40
CA LEU A 67 11.72 -11.22 11.36
C LEU A 67 13.11 -10.65 11.68
N GLN A 68 13.33 -10.28 12.95
CA GLN A 68 14.64 -9.78 13.41
C GLN A 68 15.72 -10.86 13.38
N LEU A 69 15.39 -12.09 13.79
CA LEU A 69 16.31 -13.23 13.71
C LEU A 69 16.65 -13.58 12.25
N ALA A 70 15.65 -13.58 11.37
CA ALA A 70 15.86 -13.77 9.94
C ALA A 70 16.78 -12.69 9.33
N ALA A 71 16.59 -11.42 9.73
CA ALA A 71 17.44 -10.31 9.27
C ALA A 71 18.90 -10.46 9.73
N ARG A 72 19.10 -10.92 10.98
CA ARG A 72 20.46 -11.20 11.49
C ARG A 72 21.11 -12.37 10.75
N GLY A 73 20.34 -13.44 10.51
CA GLY A 73 20.81 -14.60 9.74
C GLY A 73 21.17 -14.23 8.29
N ASP A 74 20.34 -13.46 7.61
CA ASP A 74 20.60 -13.01 6.25
C ASP A 74 21.87 -12.15 6.17
N ARG A 75 22.08 -11.27 7.18
CA ARG A 75 23.29 -10.45 7.28
C ARG A 75 24.56 -11.28 7.54
N LEU A 76 24.47 -12.32 8.38
CA LEU A 76 25.58 -13.22 8.65
C LEU A 76 25.97 -14.04 7.41
N LEU A 77 24.98 -14.53 6.66
CA LEU A 77 25.19 -15.37 5.49
C LEU A 77 25.59 -14.57 4.25
N ARG A 78 25.05 -13.39 4.04
CA ARG A 78 25.21 -12.58 2.81
C ARG A 78 26.00 -11.29 3.01
N GLY A 79 26.37 -10.94 4.23
CA GLY A 79 27.15 -9.75 4.52
C GLY A 79 26.53 -8.47 3.96
N LYS A 80 27.29 -7.75 3.13
CA LYS A 80 26.84 -6.48 2.51
C LYS A 80 25.74 -6.66 1.45
N THR A 81 25.50 -7.87 0.95
CA THR A 81 24.46 -8.18 -0.04
C THR A 81 23.16 -8.69 0.59
N ALA A 82 23.04 -8.63 1.91
CA ALA A 82 21.82 -9.01 2.64
C ALA A 82 20.62 -8.21 2.14
N LYS A 83 19.54 -8.92 1.78
CA LYS A 83 18.30 -8.31 1.30
C LYS A 83 17.38 -7.88 2.45
N LEU A 84 17.44 -8.59 3.58
CA LEU A 84 16.68 -8.29 4.78
C LEU A 84 17.60 -7.65 5.82
N THR A 85 17.70 -6.32 5.78
CA THR A 85 18.45 -5.57 6.79
C THR A 85 17.62 -5.35 8.05
N PRO A 86 18.22 -5.09 9.24
CA PRO A 86 17.48 -4.77 10.46
C PRO A 86 16.52 -3.59 10.29
N ASP A 87 16.88 -2.59 9.47
CA ASP A 87 16.03 -1.44 9.19
C ASP A 87 14.83 -1.82 8.33
N ARG A 88 15.01 -2.65 7.31
CA ARG A 88 13.92 -3.23 6.53
C ARG A 88 13.00 -4.09 7.39
N ALA A 89 13.57 -4.90 8.28
CA ALA A 89 12.78 -5.71 9.20
C ALA A 89 11.93 -4.84 10.13
N ARG A 90 12.48 -3.72 10.63
CA ARG A 90 11.75 -2.73 11.45
C ARG A 90 10.64 -2.04 10.65
N TYR A 91 10.92 -1.64 9.42
CA TYR A 91 9.97 -1.04 8.52
C TYR A 91 8.80 -2.00 8.22
N ILE A 92 9.08 -3.24 7.84
CA ILE A 92 8.06 -4.27 7.57
C ILE A 92 7.27 -4.61 8.85
N ALA A 93 7.91 -4.55 10.02
CA ALA A 93 7.26 -4.82 11.31
C ALA A 93 6.45 -3.64 11.85
N HIS A 94 6.47 -2.48 11.20
CA HIS A 94 5.60 -1.35 11.56
C HIS A 94 4.14 -1.75 11.32
N SER A 95 3.32 -1.47 12.32
CA SER A 95 1.94 -2.01 12.33
C SER A 95 0.91 -1.06 11.75
N ASP A 96 1.27 0.21 11.54
CA ASP A 96 0.32 1.22 11.11
C ASP A 96 0.91 2.10 10.00
N TRP A 97 0.40 1.90 8.80
CA TRP A 97 0.71 2.64 7.59
C TRP A 97 -0.55 3.33 7.04
N THR A 98 -1.44 3.78 7.94
CA THR A 98 -2.64 4.51 7.55
C THR A 98 -2.35 6.00 7.38
N ALA A 99 -3.04 6.62 6.46
CA ALA A 99 -3.03 8.07 6.28
C ALA A 99 -3.59 8.76 7.51
N ASP A 100 -3.01 9.89 7.87
CA ASP A 100 -3.48 10.72 8.97
C ASP A 100 -4.78 11.43 8.54
N PRO A 101 -5.91 11.20 9.22
CA PRO A 101 -7.18 11.82 8.87
C PRO A 101 -7.15 13.36 8.92
N GLU A 102 -6.28 13.94 9.78
CA GLU A 102 -6.13 15.40 9.89
C GLU A 102 -5.41 16.03 8.69
N LYS A 103 -4.69 15.21 7.93
CA LYS A 103 -3.98 15.63 6.72
C LYS A 103 -4.73 15.30 5.43
N GLN A 104 -5.92 14.74 5.52
CA GLN A 104 -6.70 14.50 4.32
C GLN A 104 -7.16 15.82 3.69
N PRO A 105 -7.12 15.92 2.35
CA PRO A 105 -7.68 17.08 1.66
C PRO A 105 -9.18 17.18 1.94
N SER A 106 -9.71 18.41 1.92
CA SER A 106 -11.17 18.58 1.98
C SER A 106 -11.84 17.87 0.79
N THR A 107 -13.06 17.39 0.97
CA THR A 107 -13.82 16.71 -0.09
C THR A 107 -14.09 17.60 -1.30
N GLN A 108 -14.07 18.94 -1.12
CA GLN A 108 -14.18 19.90 -2.20
C GLN A 108 -12.89 19.96 -3.05
N LEU A 109 -11.72 19.78 -2.40
CA LEU A 109 -10.46 19.72 -3.12
C LEU A 109 -10.30 18.37 -3.83
N TRP A 110 -10.55 17.27 -3.12
CA TRP A 110 -10.34 15.94 -3.67
C TRP A 110 -11.01 14.85 -2.81
N GLN A 111 -11.41 13.79 -3.47
CA GLN A 111 -11.79 12.52 -2.85
C GLN A 111 -11.46 11.37 -3.79
N ALA A 112 -11.23 10.18 -3.24
CA ALA A 112 -11.05 8.97 -4.02
C ALA A 112 -12.36 8.62 -4.76
N GLU A 113 -12.25 8.25 -6.03
CA GLU A 113 -13.37 7.86 -6.89
C GLU A 113 -13.30 6.38 -7.29
N ILE A 114 -12.12 5.79 -7.23
CA ILE A 114 -11.88 4.42 -7.65
C ILE A 114 -11.74 3.52 -6.41
N PRO A 115 -12.74 2.69 -6.10
CA PRO A 115 -12.64 1.75 -4.99
C PRO A 115 -11.47 0.80 -5.17
N THR A 116 -10.74 0.49 -4.10
CA THR A 116 -9.53 -0.34 -4.15
C THR A 116 -9.77 -1.69 -4.83
N ARG A 117 -10.87 -2.39 -4.55
CA ARG A 117 -11.19 -3.66 -5.23
C ARG A 117 -11.33 -3.51 -6.74
N GLN A 118 -11.96 -2.43 -7.21
CA GLN A 118 -12.06 -2.12 -8.63
C GLN A 118 -10.68 -1.85 -9.23
N GLY A 119 -9.88 -0.99 -8.61
CA GLY A 119 -8.53 -0.66 -9.06
C GLY A 119 -7.60 -1.90 -9.13
N LEU A 120 -7.70 -2.81 -8.15
CA LEU A 120 -6.97 -4.08 -8.18
C LEU A 120 -7.41 -4.97 -9.35
N ALA A 121 -8.71 -5.08 -9.61
CA ALA A 121 -9.23 -5.87 -10.74
C ALA A 121 -8.79 -5.29 -12.09
N GLU A 122 -8.82 -3.97 -12.24
CA GLU A 122 -8.32 -3.27 -13.44
C GLU A 122 -6.82 -3.48 -13.64
N THR A 123 -6.05 -3.34 -12.57
CA THR A 123 -4.60 -3.60 -12.56
C THR A 123 -4.30 -5.05 -12.97
N ALA A 124 -4.97 -6.02 -12.38
CA ALA A 124 -4.79 -7.44 -12.71
C ALA A 124 -5.13 -7.73 -14.17
N ARG A 125 -6.19 -7.11 -14.70
CA ARG A 125 -6.57 -7.21 -16.12
C ARG A 125 -5.48 -6.64 -17.02
N TRP A 126 -4.95 -5.46 -16.67
CA TRP A 126 -3.87 -4.84 -17.43
C TRP A 126 -2.62 -5.73 -17.46
N TYR A 127 -2.20 -6.29 -16.30
CA TYR A 127 -1.06 -7.22 -16.25
C TYR A 127 -1.27 -8.47 -17.11
N ARG A 128 -2.51 -9.00 -17.17
CA ARG A 128 -2.84 -10.12 -18.08
C ARG A 128 -2.71 -9.72 -19.55
N THR A 129 -3.23 -8.55 -19.92
CA THR A 129 -3.13 -8.03 -21.30
C THR A 129 -1.68 -7.83 -21.73
N LYS A 130 -0.80 -7.45 -20.79
CA LYS A 130 0.64 -7.30 -21.07
C LYS A 130 1.44 -8.60 -20.99
N GLY A 131 0.79 -9.72 -20.66
CA GLY A 131 1.45 -11.02 -20.51
C GLY A 131 2.31 -11.15 -19.24
N TRP A 132 2.21 -10.23 -18.30
CA TRP A 132 2.99 -10.23 -17.06
C TRP A 132 2.32 -11.07 -15.97
N LEU A 133 1.03 -11.30 -16.09
CA LEU A 133 0.27 -12.18 -15.22
C LEU A 133 -0.34 -13.28 -16.09
N LYS A 134 -0.01 -14.53 -15.77
CA LYS A 134 -0.62 -15.69 -16.43
C LYS A 134 -2.09 -15.83 -15.97
N ALA A 135 -2.92 -16.31 -16.88
CA ALA A 135 -4.32 -16.62 -16.59
C ALA A 135 -4.46 -17.71 -15.53
#